data_4774ce50694124758f0ef649a99ec16d
#
_entry.id   4774ce50694124758f0ef649a99ec16d
#
_cell.length_a   1.000
_cell.length_b   1.000
_cell.length_c   1.000
_cell.angle_alpha   90.00
_cell.angle_beta   90.00
_cell.angle_gamma   90.00
#
_symmetry.space_group_name_H-M   'P 1'
#
loop_
_entity.id
_entity.type
_entity.pdbx_description
1 polymer ?
#
loop_
_entity_poly.entity_id
_entity_poly.type
_entity_poly.pdbx_seq_one_letter_code
_entity_poly.pdbx_strand_id
1 'polypeptide(L)'
;MKPLLELPFLSHGHATLKDVEETVRFYREFLGLDVLKTSPRTLVARLGSNTAIVGVTLGEKGLAKADRPWLRNAHFGFDFSTGDEVREAHELSFSHQDNFNIQNVGDLLEGDEGPSFMLLDQDGNYWQILENPIGGYSRFFDGECDTKHALVSFPDGKIQSQTSILKPQLMSHMTCEVIDMDKSQALYENMFGIECVRLGPKRMLGRLNSVAVIDFIETDTEIREHKMHNHIGFDVAGPEIVDAAREIIIENQERYGFEVIHKTSGSHGSYGFTFSDLDNNAWQIEDYPRGGYYWMFEQGGDLQNKFQPNIGGVDDWHKLVDPVTYEYVGVENR
;
A
#
# COMPACT_ATOMS: atom_id res chain seq x y z
N MET A 1 4.64 23.74 10.69
CA MET A 1 3.22 24.12 10.92
C MET A 1 2.49 22.83 11.32
N LYS A 2 1.50 22.87 12.24
CA LYS A 2 0.73 21.63 12.52
C LYS A 2 -0.08 21.29 11.28
N PRO A 3 -0.10 20.00 10.82
CA PRO A 3 -0.92 19.61 9.68
C PRO A 3 -2.41 19.77 9.99
N LEU A 4 -3.22 19.91 8.94
CA LEU A 4 -4.68 20.04 9.08
C LEU A 4 -5.34 18.72 9.48
N LEU A 5 -4.80 17.59 9.01
CA LEU A 5 -5.23 16.24 9.39
C LEU A 5 -4.16 15.60 10.28
N GLU A 6 -4.60 14.95 11.35
CA GLU A 6 -3.74 14.16 12.23
C GLU A 6 -3.87 12.69 11.84
N LEU A 7 -3.20 12.32 10.74
CA LEU A 7 -3.19 10.95 10.25
C LEU A 7 -2.14 10.13 11.01
N PRO A 8 -2.50 8.97 11.59
CA PRO A 8 -1.59 8.23 12.45
C PRO A 8 -0.49 7.50 11.69
N PHE A 9 -0.78 6.92 10.53
CA PHE A 9 0.22 6.22 9.70
C PHE A 9 -0.30 5.89 8.30
N LEU A 10 0.64 5.55 7.41
CA LEU A 10 0.37 5.03 6.07
C LEU A 10 -0.01 3.55 6.16
N SER A 11 -1.28 3.23 5.96
CA SER A 11 -1.81 1.91 6.27
C SER A 11 -1.73 0.91 5.13
N HIS A 12 -2.04 1.33 3.93
CA HIS A 12 -2.09 0.40 2.79
C HIS A 12 -1.95 1.09 1.43
N GLY A 13 -1.62 0.24 0.43
CA GLY A 13 -1.81 0.54 -0.97
C GLY A 13 -2.73 -0.50 -1.60
N HIS A 14 -3.51 -0.12 -2.59
CA HIS A 14 -4.50 -0.98 -3.22
C HIS A 14 -4.00 -1.54 -4.54
N ALA A 15 -4.19 -2.85 -4.76
CA ALA A 15 -3.92 -3.53 -6.02
C ALA A 15 -5.20 -4.11 -6.61
N THR A 16 -5.37 -3.98 -7.92
CA THR A 16 -6.48 -4.62 -8.66
C THR A 16 -6.09 -6.02 -9.07
N LEU A 17 -6.97 -6.99 -8.83
CA LEU A 17 -6.74 -8.40 -9.12
C LEU A 17 -7.72 -8.92 -10.17
N LYS A 18 -7.26 -9.84 -11.02
CA LYS A 18 -8.11 -10.60 -11.94
C LYS A 18 -8.69 -11.83 -11.27
N ASP A 19 -7.82 -12.59 -10.59
CA ASP A 19 -8.16 -13.81 -9.87
C ASP A 19 -7.43 -13.87 -8.53
N VAL A 20 -8.19 -14.02 -7.43
CA VAL A 20 -7.60 -14.03 -6.08
C VAL A 20 -6.69 -15.25 -5.86
N GLU A 21 -7.06 -16.42 -6.36
CA GLU A 21 -6.27 -17.64 -6.10
C GLU A 21 -4.94 -17.61 -6.84
N GLU A 22 -4.93 -17.16 -8.09
CA GLU A 22 -3.71 -16.95 -8.86
C GLU A 22 -2.82 -15.89 -8.22
N THR A 23 -3.40 -14.79 -7.76
CA THR A 23 -2.65 -13.72 -7.09
C THR A 23 -2.09 -14.18 -5.74
N VAL A 24 -2.87 -14.92 -4.94
CA VAL A 24 -2.37 -15.51 -3.68
C VAL A 24 -1.18 -16.40 -3.94
N ARG A 25 -1.26 -17.23 -4.98
CA ARG A 25 -0.16 -18.11 -5.38
C ARG A 25 1.08 -17.29 -5.76
N PHE A 26 0.92 -16.28 -6.61
CA PHE A 26 2.01 -15.40 -7.03
C PHE A 26 2.64 -14.65 -5.83
N TYR A 27 1.81 -14.06 -4.96
CA TYR A 27 2.31 -13.32 -3.80
C TYR A 27 3.03 -14.22 -2.80
N ARG A 28 2.49 -15.43 -2.49
CA ARG A 28 3.10 -16.35 -1.53
C ARG A 28 4.31 -17.07 -2.08
N GLU A 29 4.15 -17.72 -3.24
CA GLU A 29 5.16 -18.66 -3.77
C GLU A 29 6.24 -17.94 -4.58
N PHE A 30 5.90 -16.86 -5.27
CA PHE A 30 6.87 -16.13 -6.06
C PHE A 30 7.46 -14.94 -5.29
N LEU A 31 6.66 -13.97 -4.86
CA LEU A 31 7.15 -12.77 -4.18
C LEU A 31 7.52 -13.00 -2.71
N GLY A 32 7.02 -14.06 -2.07
CA GLY A 32 7.32 -14.34 -0.67
C GLY A 32 6.58 -13.47 0.34
N LEU A 33 5.41 -12.96 -0.01
CA LEU A 33 4.58 -12.16 0.89
C LEU A 33 3.82 -13.04 1.88
N ASP A 34 3.58 -12.50 3.07
CA ASP A 34 2.58 -13.04 4.00
C ASP A 34 1.19 -12.57 3.51
N VAL A 35 0.31 -13.49 3.18
CA VAL A 35 -0.96 -13.20 2.50
C VAL A 35 -2.12 -13.84 3.23
N LEU A 36 -3.18 -13.08 3.45
CA LEU A 36 -4.47 -13.55 3.94
C LEU A 36 -5.55 -13.36 2.88
N LYS A 37 -6.32 -14.38 2.58
CA LYS A 37 -7.58 -14.23 1.85
C LYS A 37 -8.66 -13.77 2.81
N THR A 38 -9.10 -12.54 2.66
CA THR A 38 -10.13 -11.95 3.52
C THR A 38 -11.55 -12.30 3.03
N SER A 39 -11.69 -12.53 1.72
CA SER A 39 -12.93 -13.02 1.11
C SER A 39 -12.63 -13.74 -0.22
N PRO A 40 -13.63 -14.33 -0.90
CA PRO A 40 -13.43 -14.85 -2.26
C PRO A 40 -12.99 -13.81 -3.30
N ARG A 41 -13.02 -12.53 -2.96
CA ARG A 41 -12.72 -11.42 -3.88
C ARG A 41 -11.63 -10.49 -3.38
N THR A 42 -11.12 -10.71 -2.17
CA THR A 42 -10.17 -9.80 -1.52
C THR A 42 -9.08 -10.55 -0.79
N LEU A 43 -7.91 -9.96 -0.77
CA LEU A 43 -6.77 -10.40 0.02
C LEU A 43 -6.09 -9.20 0.69
N VAL A 44 -5.31 -9.48 1.71
CA VAL A 44 -4.36 -8.53 2.30
C VAL A 44 -2.99 -9.20 2.30
N ALA A 45 -1.97 -8.47 1.89
CA ALA A 45 -0.59 -8.95 1.87
C ALA A 45 0.33 -7.96 2.57
N ARG A 46 1.42 -8.49 3.14
CA ARG A 46 2.44 -7.68 3.82
C ARG A 46 3.83 -8.28 3.67
N LEU A 47 4.85 -7.46 3.82
CA LEU A 47 6.23 -7.90 3.94
C LEU A 47 7.06 -6.86 4.69
N GLY A 48 7.50 -7.19 5.91
CA GLY A 48 8.45 -6.38 6.66
C GLY A 48 8.00 -4.93 7.01
N SER A 49 6.77 -4.57 6.68
CA SER A 49 6.19 -3.24 6.88
C SER A 49 4.82 -3.33 7.55
N ASN A 50 4.45 -2.33 8.33
CA ASN A 50 3.09 -2.14 8.83
C ASN A 50 2.11 -1.63 7.76
N THR A 51 2.62 -1.23 6.60
CA THR A 51 1.82 -0.90 5.43
C THR A 51 1.47 -2.18 4.67
N ALA A 52 0.19 -2.39 4.41
CA ALA A 52 -0.31 -3.57 3.71
C ALA A 52 -0.57 -3.29 2.23
N ILE A 53 -0.64 -4.35 1.44
CA ILE A 53 -1.21 -4.34 0.10
C ILE A 53 -2.61 -4.94 0.20
N VAL A 54 -3.62 -4.19 -0.19
CA VAL A 54 -5.00 -4.67 -0.25
C VAL A 54 -5.34 -5.00 -1.69
N GLY A 55 -5.62 -6.26 -1.97
CA GLY A 55 -6.00 -6.72 -3.30
C GLY A 55 -7.51 -6.96 -3.42
N VAL A 56 -8.12 -6.44 -4.48
CA VAL A 56 -9.56 -6.60 -4.75
C VAL A 56 -9.81 -6.99 -6.20
N THR A 57 -10.62 -8.05 -6.41
CA THR A 57 -11.13 -8.38 -7.75
C THR A 57 -12.34 -7.50 -8.07
N LEU A 58 -12.25 -6.80 -9.19
CA LEU A 58 -13.34 -5.93 -9.66
C LEU A 58 -14.42 -6.68 -10.44
N GLY A 59 -14.21 -7.99 -10.73
CA GLY A 59 -15.01 -8.75 -11.65
C GLY A 59 -14.85 -8.27 -13.11
N GLU A 60 -15.43 -9.01 -14.06
CA GLU A 60 -15.26 -8.74 -15.50
C GLU A 60 -15.60 -7.29 -15.90
N LYS A 61 -16.68 -6.72 -15.35
CA LYS A 61 -17.09 -5.32 -15.65
C LYS A 61 -16.13 -4.28 -15.05
N GLY A 62 -15.49 -4.59 -13.95
CA GLY A 62 -14.50 -3.72 -13.32
C GLY A 62 -13.17 -3.78 -14.04
N LEU A 63 -12.75 -4.99 -14.43
CA LEU A 63 -11.53 -5.22 -15.21
C LEU A 63 -11.59 -4.55 -16.59
N ALA A 64 -12.74 -4.61 -17.27
CA ALA A 64 -12.92 -3.90 -18.55
C ALA A 64 -12.76 -2.35 -18.44
N LYS A 65 -12.99 -1.79 -17.24
CA LYS A 65 -12.67 -0.38 -16.95
C LYS A 65 -11.22 -0.18 -16.49
N ALA A 66 -10.55 -1.26 -16.07
CA ALA A 66 -9.16 -1.26 -15.64
C ALA A 66 -8.16 -1.41 -16.81
N ASP A 67 -8.60 -1.21 -18.05
CA ASP A 67 -7.87 -1.40 -19.31
C ASP A 67 -6.63 -0.51 -19.52
N ARG A 68 -6.19 0.16 -18.48
CA ARG A 68 -4.93 0.88 -18.50
C ARG A 68 -4.05 0.29 -17.40
N PRO A 69 -2.95 -0.36 -17.75
CA PRO A 69 -1.95 -0.72 -16.75
C PRO A 69 -1.60 0.53 -15.95
N TRP A 70 -1.25 0.34 -14.69
CA TRP A 70 -0.59 1.36 -13.90
C TRP A 70 0.45 2.03 -14.78
N LEU A 71 0.58 3.33 -14.68
CA LEU A 71 1.71 4.00 -15.28
C LEU A 71 2.98 3.36 -14.69
N ARG A 72 4.01 3.25 -15.48
CA ARG A 72 5.29 2.63 -15.06
C ARG A 72 5.81 3.16 -13.73
N ASN A 73 5.46 4.40 -13.38
CA ASN A 73 5.87 5.03 -12.13
C ASN A 73 4.93 4.73 -10.95
N ALA A 74 3.74 4.19 -11.18
CA ALA A 74 2.85 3.73 -10.10
C ALA A 74 3.11 2.24 -9.83
N HIS A 75 3.87 1.94 -8.78
CA HIS A 75 4.29 0.60 -8.42
C HIS A 75 4.50 0.44 -6.93
N PHE A 76 4.66 -0.81 -6.50
CA PHE A 76 5.15 -1.17 -5.18
C PHE A 76 6.61 -1.58 -5.29
N GLY A 77 7.43 -1.23 -4.31
CA GLY A 77 8.84 -1.57 -4.28
C GLY A 77 9.18 -2.61 -3.22
N PHE A 78 10.02 -3.56 -3.60
CA PHE A 78 10.56 -4.59 -2.72
C PHE A 78 12.08 -4.54 -2.66
N ASP A 79 12.59 -4.43 -1.44
CA ASP A 79 14.01 -4.30 -1.16
C ASP A 79 14.70 -5.66 -1.05
N PHE A 80 15.89 -5.71 -1.62
CA PHE A 80 16.90 -6.73 -1.41
C PHE A 80 18.15 -6.12 -0.79
N SER A 81 18.90 -6.87 0.01
CA SER A 81 20.05 -6.34 0.73
C SER A 81 21.25 -6.04 -0.17
N THR A 82 21.39 -6.77 -1.26
CA THR A 82 22.56 -6.72 -2.12
C THR A 82 22.19 -6.76 -3.60
N GLY A 83 23.03 -6.13 -4.42
CA GLY A 83 22.86 -6.15 -5.87
C GLY A 83 22.91 -7.56 -6.48
N ASP A 84 23.67 -8.47 -5.88
CA ASP A 84 23.74 -9.85 -6.37
C ASP A 84 22.39 -10.57 -6.18
N GLU A 85 21.70 -10.33 -5.05
CA GLU A 85 20.35 -10.86 -4.83
C GLU A 85 19.34 -10.28 -5.83
N VAL A 86 19.47 -9.00 -6.22
CA VAL A 86 18.61 -8.39 -7.25
C VAL A 86 18.87 -9.01 -8.63
N ARG A 87 20.14 -9.27 -9.00
CA ARG A 87 20.49 -9.94 -10.25
C ARG A 87 19.95 -11.36 -10.29
N GLU A 88 20.10 -12.10 -9.17
CA GLU A 88 19.51 -13.45 -9.04
C GLU A 88 17.97 -13.38 -9.15
N ALA A 89 17.32 -12.43 -8.49
CA ALA A 89 15.89 -12.23 -8.58
C ALA A 89 15.43 -11.93 -10.02
N HIS A 90 16.22 -11.19 -10.79
CA HIS A 90 15.94 -10.92 -12.19
C HIS A 90 15.99 -12.19 -13.05
N GLU A 91 17.03 -13.03 -12.89
CA GLU A 91 17.15 -14.32 -13.57
C GLU A 91 16.02 -15.29 -13.19
N LEU A 92 15.68 -15.36 -11.90
CA LEU A 92 14.57 -16.16 -11.40
C LEU A 92 13.23 -15.69 -11.97
N SER A 93 13.05 -14.37 -12.12
CA SER A 93 11.83 -13.82 -12.71
C SER A 93 11.63 -14.26 -14.14
N PHE A 94 12.67 -14.27 -14.98
CA PHE A 94 12.61 -14.80 -16.33
C PHE A 94 12.36 -16.31 -16.35
N SER A 95 13.06 -17.07 -15.53
CA SER A 95 12.92 -18.53 -15.50
C SER A 95 11.56 -19.03 -15.04
N HIS A 96 10.82 -18.20 -14.28
CA HIS A 96 9.51 -18.53 -13.76
C HIS A 96 8.36 -17.74 -14.42
N GLN A 97 8.66 -16.94 -15.46
CA GLN A 97 7.71 -16.05 -16.10
C GLN A 97 6.43 -16.77 -16.53
N ASP A 98 6.56 -17.87 -17.28
CA ASP A 98 5.41 -18.64 -17.76
C ASP A 98 4.65 -19.33 -16.61
N ASN A 99 5.37 -19.79 -15.56
CA ASN A 99 4.76 -20.50 -14.45
C ASN A 99 3.81 -19.62 -13.62
N PHE A 100 4.09 -18.32 -13.54
CA PHE A 100 3.29 -17.36 -12.79
C PHE A 100 2.55 -16.35 -13.69
N ASN A 101 2.50 -16.58 -15.00
CA ASN A 101 1.85 -15.68 -15.96
C ASN A 101 2.35 -14.23 -15.85
N ILE A 102 3.64 -14.03 -15.51
CA ILE A 102 4.25 -12.70 -15.45
C ILE A 102 4.23 -12.11 -16.85
N GLN A 103 3.60 -10.94 -17.00
CA GLN A 103 3.39 -10.34 -18.32
C GLN A 103 4.70 -9.75 -18.88
N ASN A 104 5.53 -9.19 -18.01
CA ASN A 104 6.81 -8.63 -18.41
C ASN A 104 7.83 -8.64 -17.27
N VAL A 105 9.06 -8.98 -17.59
CA VAL A 105 10.24 -8.74 -16.77
C VAL A 105 11.05 -7.68 -17.50
N GLY A 106 11.19 -6.50 -16.89
CA GLY A 106 11.94 -5.39 -17.49
C GLY A 106 13.45 -5.61 -17.45
N ASP A 107 14.16 -4.74 -18.15
CA ASP A 107 15.63 -4.79 -18.16
C ASP A 107 16.19 -4.52 -16.75
N LEU A 108 17.29 -5.18 -16.42
CA LEU A 108 18.07 -4.89 -15.23
C LEU A 108 18.81 -3.55 -15.44
N LEU A 109 18.53 -2.60 -14.59
CA LEU A 109 19.16 -1.26 -14.59
C LEU A 109 20.24 -1.25 -13.52
N GLU A 110 21.47 -0.96 -13.92
CA GLU A 110 22.60 -0.74 -13.02
C GLU A 110 22.73 0.76 -12.77
N GLY A 111 22.13 1.25 -11.70
CA GLY A 111 22.15 2.66 -11.33
C GLY A 111 23.12 2.96 -10.19
N ASP A 112 23.32 4.24 -9.89
CA ASP A 112 24.15 4.70 -8.77
C ASP A 112 23.60 4.26 -7.40
N GLU A 113 22.29 4.00 -7.33
CA GLU A 113 21.61 3.52 -6.12
C GLU A 113 21.61 1.99 -6.01
N GLY A 114 22.26 1.27 -6.95
CA GLY A 114 22.29 -0.16 -7.08
C GLY A 114 21.41 -0.70 -8.21
N PRO A 115 21.45 -2.01 -8.46
CA PRO A 115 20.65 -2.63 -9.49
C PRO A 115 19.16 -2.64 -9.12
N SER A 116 18.33 -2.50 -10.16
CA SER A 116 16.87 -2.62 -10.03
C SER A 116 16.22 -3.06 -11.33
N PHE A 117 15.02 -3.63 -11.26
CA PHE A 117 14.20 -3.91 -12.43
C PHE A 117 12.71 -3.81 -12.10
N MET A 118 11.91 -3.66 -13.15
CA MET A 118 10.45 -3.64 -13.03
C MET A 118 9.88 -4.98 -13.48
N LEU A 119 8.86 -5.45 -12.77
CA LEU A 119 8.10 -6.65 -13.09
C LEU A 119 6.63 -6.27 -13.23
N LEU A 120 5.98 -6.75 -14.29
CA LEU A 120 4.53 -6.63 -14.50
C LEU A 120 3.89 -7.99 -14.27
N ASP A 121 3.04 -8.09 -13.24
CA ASP A 121 2.38 -9.34 -12.87
C ASP A 121 1.21 -9.70 -13.78
N GLN A 122 0.59 -10.86 -13.52
CA GLN A 122 -0.58 -11.35 -14.27
C GLN A 122 -1.81 -10.45 -14.16
N ASP A 123 -1.89 -9.65 -13.11
CA ASP A 123 -3.00 -8.74 -12.85
C ASP A 123 -2.81 -7.37 -13.52
N GLY A 124 -1.57 -7.05 -13.91
CA GLY A 124 -1.19 -5.78 -14.49
C GLY A 124 -0.65 -4.77 -13.47
N ASN A 125 -0.28 -5.24 -12.26
CA ASN A 125 0.39 -4.41 -11.28
C ASN A 125 1.90 -4.42 -11.51
N TYR A 126 2.54 -3.26 -11.34
CA TYR A 126 3.99 -3.13 -11.41
C TYR A 126 4.62 -3.30 -10.04
N TRP A 127 5.76 -4.00 -10.04
CA TRP A 127 6.61 -4.25 -8.89
C TRP A 127 8.02 -3.80 -9.22
N GLN A 128 8.61 -2.96 -8.40
CA GLN A 128 10.04 -2.66 -8.49
C GLN A 128 10.81 -3.58 -7.55
N ILE A 129 11.78 -4.28 -8.08
CA ILE A 129 12.75 -5.07 -7.33
C ILE A 129 14.05 -4.29 -7.34
N LEU A 130 14.59 -3.96 -6.15
CA LEU A 130 15.73 -3.07 -6.05
C LEU A 130 16.68 -3.43 -4.91
N GLU A 131 17.95 -3.07 -5.09
CA GLU A 131 18.90 -3.04 -3.98
C GLU A 131 18.57 -1.87 -3.06
N ASN A 132 18.37 -2.15 -1.78
CA ASN A 132 18.23 -1.12 -0.78
C ASN A 132 18.78 -1.65 0.54
N PRO A 133 19.75 -0.98 1.17
CA PRO A 133 20.35 -1.47 2.42
C PRO A 133 19.31 -1.70 3.51
N ILE A 134 19.66 -2.52 4.48
CA ILE A 134 18.80 -2.80 5.65
C ILE A 134 18.29 -1.50 6.26
N GLY A 135 16.96 -1.42 6.46
CA GLY A 135 16.26 -0.21 6.91
C GLY A 135 15.65 0.59 5.77
N GLY A 136 15.87 0.19 4.52
CA GLY A 136 15.22 0.78 3.35
C GLY A 136 15.38 2.30 3.27
N TYR A 137 14.33 2.97 2.88
CA TYR A 137 14.31 4.43 2.76
C TYR A 137 14.25 5.18 4.11
N SER A 138 14.05 4.48 5.24
CA SER A 138 14.02 5.13 6.56
C SER A 138 15.32 5.89 6.89
N ARG A 139 16.46 5.51 6.27
CA ARG A 139 17.76 6.18 6.45
C ARG A 139 17.81 7.63 5.97
N PHE A 140 16.87 8.06 5.13
CA PHE A 140 16.82 9.43 4.63
C PHE A 140 16.06 10.40 5.55
N PHE A 141 15.43 9.88 6.60
CA PHE A 141 14.62 10.66 7.51
C PHE A 141 15.30 10.83 8.86
N ASP A 142 15.18 12.02 9.45
CA ASP A 142 15.61 12.29 10.81
C ASP A 142 14.59 11.72 11.80
N GLY A 143 15.07 11.04 12.83
CA GLY A 143 14.24 10.47 13.89
C GLY A 143 13.78 9.04 13.66
N GLU A 144 13.38 8.41 14.75
CA GLU A 144 12.86 7.05 14.74
C GLU A 144 11.41 7.05 14.24
N CYS A 145 11.11 6.17 13.31
CA CYS A 145 9.74 5.77 13.03
C CYS A 145 9.19 5.03 14.26
N ASP A 146 7.93 5.21 14.63
CA ASP A 146 7.30 4.34 15.64
C ASP A 146 7.21 2.91 15.10
N THR A 147 8.30 2.17 15.31
CA THR A 147 8.53 0.86 14.72
C THR A 147 7.91 -0.28 15.53
N LYS A 148 7.12 -0.01 16.56
CA LYS A 148 6.47 -1.08 17.34
C LYS A 148 5.64 -2.02 16.49
N HIS A 149 5.23 -1.55 15.34
CA HIS A 149 4.46 -2.30 14.35
C HIS A 149 5.13 -2.36 12.98
N ALA A 150 6.34 -1.87 12.85
CA ALA A 150 6.97 -1.60 11.56
C ALA A 150 7.69 -2.80 10.94
N LEU A 151 8.19 -3.71 11.77
CA LEU A 151 8.85 -4.93 11.30
C LEU A 151 7.96 -6.13 11.61
N VAL A 152 7.35 -6.66 10.59
CA VAL A 152 6.52 -7.85 10.69
C VAL A 152 7.34 -9.06 10.34
N SER A 153 7.42 -10.00 11.24
CA SER A 153 7.94 -11.33 10.96
C SER A 153 6.82 -12.27 10.52
N PHE A 154 7.17 -13.24 9.67
CA PHE A 154 6.32 -14.40 9.44
C PHE A 154 6.03 -15.14 10.76
N PRO A 155 5.01 -16.03 10.81
CA PRO A 155 4.67 -16.77 12.03
C PRO A 155 5.83 -17.55 12.66
N ASP A 156 6.87 -17.87 11.90
CA ASP A 156 8.10 -18.51 12.37
C ASP A 156 9.16 -17.51 12.89
N GLY A 157 8.81 -16.24 13.01
CA GLY A 157 9.69 -15.18 13.49
C GLY A 157 10.71 -14.68 12.46
N LYS A 158 10.61 -15.08 11.20
CA LYS A 158 11.53 -14.66 10.12
C LYS A 158 10.94 -13.51 9.32
N ILE A 159 11.80 -12.63 8.83
CA ILE A 159 11.42 -11.48 8.01
C ILE A 159 11.11 -11.93 6.58
N GLN A 160 11.75 -12.97 6.09
CA GLN A 160 11.61 -13.47 4.71
C GLN A 160 10.94 -14.85 4.67
N SER A 161 10.14 -15.10 3.64
CA SER A 161 9.67 -16.44 3.34
C SER A 161 10.84 -17.39 3.07
N GLN A 162 10.76 -18.59 3.60
CA GLN A 162 11.81 -19.61 3.39
C GLN A 162 11.54 -20.48 2.14
N THR A 163 10.32 -20.43 1.64
CA THR A 163 9.84 -21.33 0.57
C THR A 163 9.54 -20.63 -0.74
N SER A 164 9.52 -19.29 -0.76
CA SER A 164 9.27 -18.52 -1.98
C SER A 164 10.46 -18.52 -2.94
N ILE A 165 10.20 -18.22 -4.19
CA ILE A 165 11.21 -18.07 -5.25
C ILE A 165 12.05 -16.81 -4.99
N LEU A 166 11.41 -15.64 -4.91
CA LEU A 166 12.04 -14.40 -4.47
C LEU A 166 12.01 -14.31 -2.96
N LYS A 167 12.99 -13.62 -2.39
CA LYS A 167 13.16 -13.45 -0.94
C LYS A 167 13.45 -11.99 -0.60
N PRO A 168 12.57 -11.05 -0.99
CA PRO A 168 12.74 -9.66 -0.59
C PRO A 168 12.64 -9.52 0.93
N GLN A 169 13.23 -8.46 1.47
CA GLN A 169 13.26 -8.22 2.91
C GLN A 169 12.10 -7.32 3.36
N LEU A 170 11.69 -6.38 2.50
CA LEU A 170 10.80 -5.30 2.87
C LEU A 170 10.00 -4.83 1.66
N MET A 171 8.71 -4.59 1.86
CA MET A 171 7.96 -3.68 1.00
C MET A 171 8.30 -2.25 1.41
N SER A 172 9.13 -1.59 0.62
CA SER A 172 9.77 -0.34 1.01
C SER A 172 8.99 0.91 0.62
N HIS A 173 8.28 0.85 -0.51
CA HIS A 173 7.58 2.04 -0.99
C HIS A 173 6.40 1.73 -1.90
N MET A 174 5.57 2.74 -2.05
CA MET A 174 4.57 2.92 -3.10
C MET A 174 4.90 4.21 -3.84
N THR A 175 4.62 4.28 -5.13
CA THR A 175 4.99 5.42 -5.96
C THR A 175 3.77 6.23 -6.37
N CYS A 176 3.89 7.55 -6.30
CA CYS A 176 2.95 8.52 -6.84
C CYS A 176 3.62 9.43 -7.86
N GLU A 177 2.95 9.72 -8.95
CA GLU A 177 3.38 10.76 -9.89
C GLU A 177 2.85 12.12 -9.45
N VAL A 178 3.66 13.16 -9.65
CA VAL A 178 3.28 14.56 -9.39
C VAL A 178 3.72 15.45 -10.55
N ILE A 179 3.01 16.56 -10.79
CA ILE A 179 3.34 17.52 -11.88
C ILE A 179 4.20 18.67 -11.36
N ASP A 180 3.96 19.07 -10.13
CA ASP A 180 4.68 20.19 -9.49
C ASP A 180 5.07 19.77 -8.07
N MET A 181 6.32 19.37 -7.95
CA MET A 181 6.84 18.82 -6.70
C MET A 181 6.74 19.79 -5.50
N ASP A 182 6.81 21.11 -5.73
CA ASP A 182 6.73 22.07 -4.63
C ASP A 182 5.29 22.21 -4.11
N LYS A 183 4.31 22.20 -5.02
CA LYS A 183 2.89 22.21 -4.63
C LYS A 183 2.49 20.92 -3.95
N SER A 184 2.94 19.78 -4.48
CA SER A 184 2.65 18.47 -3.92
C SER A 184 3.28 18.29 -2.54
N GLN A 185 4.54 18.75 -2.34
CA GLN A 185 5.15 18.76 -1.02
C GLN A 185 4.36 19.61 -0.03
N ALA A 186 3.95 20.82 -0.44
CA ALA A 186 3.16 21.70 0.41
C ALA A 186 1.80 21.08 0.80
N LEU A 187 1.16 20.35 -0.13
CA LEU A 187 -0.04 19.59 0.16
C LEU A 187 0.24 18.52 1.21
N TYR A 188 1.19 17.63 0.95
CA TYR A 188 1.41 16.44 1.77
C TYR A 188 1.90 16.78 3.18
N GLU A 189 2.77 17.78 3.32
CA GLU A 189 3.22 18.25 4.64
C GLU A 189 2.13 18.99 5.42
N ASN A 190 1.45 19.96 4.78
CA ASN A 190 0.51 20.82 5.49
C ASN A 190 -0.88 20.20 5.69
N MET A 191 -1.32 19.34 4.77
CA MET A 191 -2.62 18.69 4.88
C MET A 191 -2.52 17.37 5.65
N PHE A 192 -1.60 16.48 5.25
CA PHE A 192 -1.55 15.11 5.75
C PHE A 192 -0.50 14.86 6.83
N GLY A 193 0.40 15.82 7.05
CA GLY A 193 1.49 15.66 8.02
C GLY A 193 2.55 14.65 7.59
N ILE A 194 2.64 14.36 6.30
CA ILE A 194 3.68 13.50 5.74
C ILE A 194 5.02 14.22 5.86
N GLU A 195 6.00 13.59 6.48
CA GLU A 195 7.39 14.07 6.50
C GLU A 195 8.02 13.86 5.13
N CYS A 196 8.41 14.93 4.46
CA CYS A 196 8.94 14.88 3.11
C CYS A 196 10.45 15.16 3.06
N VAL A 197 11.18 14.33 2.29
CA VAL A 197 12.62 14.49 2.05
C VAL A 197 12.89 14.49 0.55
N ARG A 198 13.51 15.58 0.04
CA ARG A 198 13.91 15.68 -1.36
C ARG A 198 15.17 14.86 -1.62
N LEU A 199 15.11 13.92 -2.55
CA LEU A 199 16.29 13.21 -3.06
C LEU A 199 16.90 13.90 -4.30
N GLY A 200 16.15 14.81 -4.89
CA GLY A 200 16.55 15.56 -6.07
C GLY A 200 15.46 16.53 -6.51
N PRO A 201 15.65 17.25 -7.62
CA PRO A 201 14.65 18.22 -8.07
C PRO A 201 13.31 17.58 -8.47
N LYS A 202 13.33 16.33 -8.93
CA LYS A 202 12.16 15.60 -9.45
C LYS A 202 11.80 14.34 -8.64
N ARG A 203 12.35 14.18 -7.43
CA ARG A 203 12.05 13.01 -6.58
C ARG A 203 12.03 13.40 -5.11
N MET A 204 11.02 12.93 -4.41
CA MET A 204 10.80 13.17 -3.00
C MET A 204 10.25 11.92 -2.33
N LEU A 205 10.75 11.62 -1.14
CA LEU A 205 10.16 10.58 -0.29
C LEU A 205 9.23 11.21 0.73
N GLY A 206 8.10 10.56 0.96
CA GLY A 206 7.16 10.91 2.03
C GLY A 206 7.00 9.78 3.03
N ARG A 207 7.14 10.08 4.32
CA ARG A 207 6.97 9.12 5.42
C ARG A 207 5.85 9.56 6.35
N LEU A 208 5.04 8.60 6.80
CA LEU A 208 4.04 8.82 7.84
C LEU A 208 3.96 7.61 8.75
N ASN A 209 4.75 7.59 9.83
CA ASN A 209 4.77 6.52 10.86
C ASN A 209 4.74 5.10 10.30
N SER A 210 5.40 4.89 9.16
CA SER A 210 5.54 3.61 8.49
C SER A 210 6.98 3.41 8.04
N VAL A 211 7.41 2.15 7.91
CA VAL A 211 8.69 1.80 7.27
C VAL A 211 8.59 1.97 5.77
N ALA A 212 7.45 1.63 5.19
CA ALA A 212 7.18 1.94 3.79
C ALA A 212 6.96 3.45 3.63
N VAL A 213 7.48 3.97 2.54
CA VAL A 213 7.36 5.39 2.18
C VAL A 213 6.55 5.54 0.89
N ILE A 214 6.17 6.76 0.58
CA ILE A 214 5.67 7.13 -0.73
C ILE A 214 6.83 7.75 -1.49
N ASP A 215 7.15 7.22 -2.66
CA ASP A 215 8.14 7.77 -3.57
C ASP A 215 7.43 8.65 -4.61
N PHE A 216 7.51 9.95 -4.44
CA PHE A 216 6.92 10.93 -5.35
C PHE A 216 7.88 11.25 -6.48
N ILE A 217 7.42 11.08 -7.72
CA ILE A 217 8.22 11.31 -8.92
C ILE A 217 7.55 12.40 -9.76
N GLU A 218 8.26 13.51 -9.99
CA GLU A 218 7.76 14.56 -10.87
C GLU A 218 7.87 14.13 -12.33
N THR A 219 6.75 14.20 -13.03
CA THR A 219 6.63 13.85 -14.45
C THR A 219 6.29 15.09 -15.28
N ASP A 220 6.82 15.14 -16.51
CA ASP A 220 6.49 16.18 -17.49
C ASP A 220 5.30 15.76 -18.38
N THR A 221 4.75 14.56 -18.16
CA THR A 221 3.62 14.03 -18.93
C THR A 221 2.32 14.25 -18.18
N GLU A 222 1.22 14.40 -18.91
CA GLU A 222 -0.11 14.44 -18.32
C GLU A 222 -0.33 13.20 -17.46
N ILE A 223 -0.57 13.40 -16.17
CA ILE A 223 -0.88 12.34 -15.24
C ILE A 223 -2.26 11.80 -15.60
N ARG A 224 -2.29 10.52 -15.95
CA ARG A 224 -3.54 9.83 -16.23
C ARG A 224 -4.30 9.63 -14.92
N GLU A 225 -5.63 9.82 -14.99
CA GLU A 225 -6.52 9.59 -13.88
C GLU A 225 -6.24 8.22 -13.22
N HIS A 226 -5.81 8.24 -11.97
CA HIS A 226 -5.78 7.04 -11.13
C HIS A 226 -7.21 6.60 -10.87
N LYS A 227 -7.51 5.35 -11.15
CA LYS A 227 -8.80 4.80 -10.74
C LYS A 227 -8.81 4.68 -9.24
N MET A 228 -9.92 5.05 -8.60
CA MET A 228 -10.10 4.98 -7.15
C MET A 228 -9.85 3.57 -6.55
N HIS A 229 -9.76 2.56 -7.38
CA HIS A 229 -9.40 1.20 -6.96
C HIS A 229 -7.90 1.00 -6.67
N ASN A 230 -7.07 1.95 -7.06
CA ASN A 230 -5.62 1.92 -6.87
C ASN A 230 -5.20 3.09 -5.97
N HIS A 231 -5.84 3.21 -4.84
CA HIS A 231 -5.57 4.28 -3.88
C HIS A 231 -4.51 3.88 -2.85
N ILE A 232 -4.00 4.89 -2.19
CA ILE A 232 -3.18 4.79 -0.99
C ILE A 232 -4.04 5.19 0.20
N GLY A 233 -3.95 4.46 1.30
CA GLY A 233 -4.85 4.63 2.44
C GLY A 233 -4.17 5.02 3.74
N PHE A 234 -4.92 5.79 4.51
CA PHE A 234 -4.63 6.16 5.89
C PHE A 234 -5.73 5.65 6.80
N ASP A 235 -5.37 5.03 7.92
CA ASP A 235 -6.32 4.61 8.91
C ASP A 235 -6.44 5.64 10.03
N VAL A 236 -7.65 5.86 10.50
CA VAL A 236 -7.96 6.73 11.64
C VAL A 236 -8.80 5.98 12.67
N ALA A 237 -8.91 6.55 13.86
CA ALA A 237 -9.40 5.84 15.03
C ALA A 237 -10.94 5.86 15.22
N GLY A 238 -11.71 6.13 14.20
CA GLY A 238 -13.18 6.07 14.31
C GLY A 238 -13.93 6.81 13.22
N PRO A 239 -15.22 6.48 13.02
CA PRO A 239 -16.06 7.08 11.98
C PRO A 239 -16.18 8.59 12.07
N GLU A 240 -16.23 9.14 13.28
CA GLU A 240 -16.31 10.57 13.52
C GLU A 240 -15.05 11.32 13.06
N ILE A 241 -13.88 10.66 13.11
CA ILE A 241 -12.63 11.23 12.60
C ILE A 241 -12.61 11.19 11.08
N VAL A 242 -13.16 10.12 10.48
CA VAL A 242 -13.36 10.03 9.03
C VAL A 242 -14.24 11.16 8.52
N ASP A 243 -15.39 11.39 9.17
CA ASP A 243 -16.30 12.47 8.78
C ASP A 243 -15.66 13.84 8.95
N ALA A 244 -14.97 14.09 10.06
CA ALA A 244 -14.24 15.34 10.30
C ALA A 244 -13.13 15.57 9.26
N ALA A 245 -12.37 14.52 8.94
CA ALA A 245 -11.32 14.58 7.91
C ALA A 245 -11.92 14.94 6.53
N ARG A 246 -13.05 14.35 6.19
CA ARG A 246 -13.73 14.66 4.93
C ARG A 246 -14.16 16.13 4.85
N GLU A 247 -14.73 16.68 5.90
CA GLU A 247 -15.12 18.11 5.92
C GLU A 247 -13.90 19.02 5.80
N ILE A 248 -12.78 18.71 6.48
CA ILE A 248 -11.52 19.46 6.34
C ILE A 248 -11.02 19.44 4.89
N ILE A 249 -11.10 18.30 4.21
CA ILE A 249 -10.69 18.19 2.79
C ILE A 249 -11.61 19.04 1.90
N ILE A 250 -12.92 19.02 2.13
CA ILE A 250 -13.90 19.85 1.39
C ILE A 250 -13.63 21.34 1.61
N GLU A 251 -13.42 21.76 2.84
CA GLU A 251 -13.14 23.17 3.17
C GLU A 251 -11.84 23.69 2.53
N ASN A 252 -10.90 22.79 2.25
CA ASN A 252 -9.61 23.11 1.67
C ASN A 252 -9.48 22.70 0.20
N GLN A 253 -10.57 22.30 -0.44
CA GLN A 253 -10.59 21.77 -1.81
C GLN A 253 -9.92 22.73 -2.81
N GLU A 254 -10.33 23.98 -2.85
CA GLU A 254 -9.75 24.96 -3.78
C GLU A 254 -8.29 25.26 -3.48
N ARG A 255 -7.92 25.30 -2.20
CA ARG A 255 -6.56 25.65 -1.77
C ARG A 255 -5.53 24.61 -2.20
N TYR A 256 -5.87 23.33 -2.13
CA TYR A 256 -4.95 22.21 -2.38
C TYR A 256 -5.30 21.42 -3.65
N GLY A 257 -6.31 21.82 -4.40
CA GLY A 257 -6.63 21.23 -5.69
C GLY A 257 -7.23 19.82 -5.60
N PHE A 258 -7.98 19.50 -4.55
CA PHE A 258 -8.70 18.21 -4.51
C PHE A 258 -9.82 18.20 -5.56
N GLU A 259 -9.85 17.19 -6.41
CA GLU A 259 -10.80 17.16 -7.52
C GLU A 259 -12.04 16.33 -7.22
N VAL A 260 -11.87 15.08 -6.83
CA VAL A 260 -12.96 14.16 -6.55
C VAL A 260 -12.96 13.82 -5.06
N ILE A 261 -14.08 14.10 -4.39
CA ILE A 261 -14.26 13.76 -2.97
C ILE A 261 -15.54 12.95 -2.87
N HIS A 262 -15.41 11.64 -2.65
CA HIS A 262 -16.56 10.77 -2.51
C HIS A 262 -17.29 10.97 -1.17
N LYS A 263 -18.53 10.47 -1.11
CA LYS A 263 -19.26 10.38 0.15
C LYS A 263 -18.64 9.29 1.02
N THR A 264 -18.70 9.47 2.32
CA THR A 264 -18.39 8.41 3.27
C THR A 264 -19.33 7.23 3.07
N SER A 265 -18.77 6.04 3.16
CA SER A 265 -19.53 4.79 3.05
C SER A 265 -18.84 3.68 3.82
N GLY A 266 -19.63 2.72 4.29
CA GLY A 266 -19.09 1.47 4.80
C GLY A 266 -18.80 0.50 3.63
N SER A 267 -17.57 0.06 3.52
CA SER A 267 -17.19 -0.98 2.56
C SER A 267 -16.03 -1.81 3.11
N HIS A 268 -16.00 -3.10 2.78
CA HIS A 268 -14.92 -4.02 3.17
C HIS A 268 -14.66 -4.16 4.68
N GLY A 269 -15.64 -3.79 5.51
CA GLY A 269 -15.50 -3.83 6.96
C GLY A 269 -14.95 -2.55 7.58
N SER A 270 -14.68 -1.51 6.79
CA SER A 270 -14.28 -0.19 7.24
C SER A 270 -15.33 0.86 6.87
N TYR A 271 -15.29 1.99 7.55
CA TYR A 271 -16.02 3.20 7.20
C TYR A 271 -15.03 4.24 6.70
N GLY A 272 -15.21 4.74 5.50
CA GLY A 272 -14.23 5.63 4.91
C GLY A 272 -14.73 6.37 3.67
N PHE A 273 -13.85 7.16 3.09
CA PHE A 273 -14.08 7.82 1.82
C PHE A 273 -12.79 7.88 1.01
N THR A 274 -12.94 7.96 -0.30
CA THR A 274 -11.83 8.16 -1.23
C THR A 274 -11.91 9.53 -1.87
N PHE A 275 -10.76 10.06 -2.25
CA PHE A 275 -10.64 11.35 -2.92
C PHE A 275 -9.41 11.37 -3.83
N SER A 276 -9.35 12.34 -4.75
CA SER A 276 -8.16 12.59 -5.55
C SER A 276 -7.52 13.92 -5.20
N ASP A 277 -6.20 13.96 -5.23
CA ASP A 277 -5.41 15.17 -5.01
C ASP A 277 -5.20 15.98 -6.30
N LEU A 278 -4.39 17.05 -6.23
CA LEU A 278 -4.07 17.93 -7.36
C LEU A 278 -3.36 17.24 -8.52
N ASP A 279 -2.80 16.07 -8.28
CA ASP A 279 -2.08 15.26 -9.26
C ASP A 279 -2.85 14.00 -9.67
N ASN A 280 -4.16 13.94 -9.35
CA ASN A 280 -5.03 12.80 -9.57
C ASN A 280 -4.59 11.50 -8.85
N ASN A 281 -3.69 11.57 -7.88
CA ASN A 281 -3.44 10.42 -7.04
C ASN A 281 -4.66 10.12 -6.18
N ALA A 282 -5.03 8.87 -6.09
CA ALA A 282 -6.20 8.44 -5.34
C ALA A 282 -5.80 8.10 -3.90
N TRP A 283 -6.58 8.62 -2.96
CA TRP A 283 -6.38 8.47 -1.52
C TRP A 283 -7.62 7.94 -0.85
N GLN A 284 -7.43 7.23 0.27
CA GLN A 284 -8.50 6.82 1.15
C GLN A 284 -8.19 7.23 2.59
N ILE A 285 -9.21 7.68 3.31
CA ILE A 285 -9.20 7.77 4.77
C ILE A 285 -10.31 6.86 5.26
N GLU A 286 -9.94 5.91 6.13
CA GLU A 286 -10.88 4.93 6.66
C GLU A 286 -10.62 4.67 8.14
N ASP A 287 -11.64 4.19 8.85
CA ASP A 287 -11.49 3.78 10.23
C ASP A 287 -11.18 2.29 10.29
N TYR A 288 -9.99 2.00 10.78
CA TYR A 288 -9.56 0.67 11.14
C TYR A 288 -9.02 0.66 12.58
N PRO A 289 -9.00 -0.50 13.22
CA PRO A 289 -8.33 -0.65 14.51
C PRO A 289 -6.89 -0.14 14.45
N ARG A 290 -6.38 0.34 15.57
CA ARG A 290 -5.00 0.79 15.67
C ARG A 290 -4.05 -0.32 15.21
N GLY A 291 -3.21 0.00 14.20
CA GLY A 291 -2.38 -0.98 13.51
C GLY A 291 -2.97 -1.46 12.18
N GLY A 292 -4.12 -0.92 11.76
CA GLY A 292 -4.71 -1.15 10.44
C GLY A 292 -4.96 -2.62 10.14
N TYR A 293 -4.61 -3.04 8.93
CA TYR A 293 -4.77 -4.43 8.47
C TYR A 293 -3.93 -5.45 9.25
N TYR A 294 -3.03 -5.00 10.11
CA TYR A 294 -2.10 -5.82 10.84
C TYR A 294 -2.78 -6.85 11.73
N TRP A 295 -3.81 -6.44 12.45
CA TRP A 295 -4.57 -7.31 13.35
C TRP A 295 -5.18 -8.52 12.64
N MET A 296 -5.47 -8.42 11.33
CA MET A 296 -6.01 -9.54 10.56
C MET A 296 -5.04 -10.72 10.53
N PHE A 297 -3.74 -10.44 10.46
CA PHE A 297 -2.71 -11.49 10.44
C PHE A 297 -2.56 -12.20 11.78
N GLU A 298 -2.88 -11.54 12.88
CA GLU A 298 -2.85 -12.14 14.21
C GLU A 298 -3.94 -13.20 14.41
N GLN A 299 -4.98 -13.19 13.58
CA GLN A 299 -6.06 -14.17 13.65
C GLN A 299 -5.66 -15.54 13.08
N GLY A 300 -4.55 -15.64 12.37
CA GLY A 300 -3.99 -16.86 11.80
C GLY A 300 -4.82 -17.46 10.67
N GLY A 301 -4.17 -17.70 9.53
CA GLY A 301 -4.73 -18.32 8.33
C GLY A 301 -5.76 -17.45 7.62
N ASP A 302 -6.27 -17.96 6.49
CA ASP A 302 -7.25 -17.27 5.66
C ASP A 302 -8.56 -17.01 6.41
N LEU A 303 -9.10 -15.79 6.27
CA LEU A 303 -10.25 -15.31 7.05
C LEU A 303 -11.62 -15.62 6.43
N GLN A 304 -11.66 -16.28 5.26
CA GLN A 304 -12.89 -16.54 4.49
C GLN A 304 -14.05 -17.17 5.28
N ASN A 305 -13.73 -17.91 6.36
CA ASN A 305 -14.73 -18.56 7.20
C ASN A 305 -14.80 -17.99 8.62
N LYS A 306 -13.88 -17.10 9.01
CA LYS A 306 -13.81 -16.54 10.37
C LYS A 306 -14.43 -15.15 10.44
N PHE A 307 -14.15 -14.35 9.44
CA PHE A 307 -14.74 -13.05 9.26
C PHE A 307 -15.28 -13.06 7.83
N GLN A 308 -16.59 -13.12 7.69
CA GLN A 308 -17.17 -12.61 6.46
C GLN A 308 -17.24 -11.10 6.65
N PRO A 309 -16.22 -10.33 6.24
CA PRO A 309 -16.44 -8.93 6.02
C PRO A 309 -17.50 -8.93 4.95
N ASN A 310 -18.73 -8.67 5.34
CA ASN A 310 -19.79 -8.41 4.40
C ASN A 310 -19.24 -7.28 3.53
N ILE A 311 -18.88 -7.62 2.29
CA ILE A 311 -18.62 -6.61 1.29
C ILE A 311 -19.94 -5.87 1.14
N GLY A 312 -20.19 -4.85 1.96
CA GLY A 312 -21.45 -4.16 2.08
C GLY A 312 -22.07 -4.09 3.50
N GLY A 313 -21.41 -4.61 4.53
CA GLY A 313 -21.89 -4.52 5.91
C GLY A 313 -20.76 -4.22 6.89
N VAL A 314 -20.74 -3.00 7.37
CA VAL A 314 -19.80 -2.44 8.36
C VAL A 314 -19.92 -3.07 9.74
N ASP A 315 -20.98 -3.85 9.99
CA ASP A 315 -21.51 -3.97 11.34
C ASP A 315 -20.74 -4.89 12.29
N ASP A 316 -19.87 -5.77 11.80
CA ASP A 316 -19.36 -6.83 12.66
C ASP A 316 -17.93 -6.61 13.18
N TRP A 317 -17.05 -5.93 12.47
CA TRP A 317 -15.69 -5.78 12.98
C TRP A 317 -15.58 -4.71 14.08
N HIS A 318 -16.34 -3.61 14.02
CA HIS A 318 -16.43 -2.64 15.12
C HIS A 318 -16.87 -3.28 16.45
N LYS A 319 -17.58 -4.41 16.37
CA LYS A 319 -17.96 -5.19 17.54
C LYS A 319 -16.81 -6.02 18.09
N LEU A 320 -15.73 -6.20 17.33
CA LEU A 320 -14.58 -7.01 17.69
C LEU A 320 -13.42 -6.18 18.24
N VAL A 321 -13.55 -4.86 18.25
CA VAL A 321 -12.52 -3.92 18.66
C VAL A 321 -12.98 -3.20 19.92
N ASP A 322 -12.07 -3.05 20.88
CA ASP A 322 -12.31 -2.18 22.02
C ASP A 322 -12.41 -0.73 21.55
N PRO A 323 -13.51 -0.02 21.82
CA PRO A 323 -13.73 1.33 21.29
C PRO A 323 -12.82 2.40 21.92
N VAL A 324 -12.08 2.05 22.98
CA VAL A 324 -11.19 2.98 23.70
C VAL A 324 -9.73 2.74 23.31
N THR A 325 -9.32 1.48 23.27
CA THR A 325 -7.93 1.09 22.98
C THR A 325 -7.71 0.81 21.51
N TYR A 326 -8.77 0.58 20.75
CA TYR A 326 -8.74 0.10 19.36
C TYR A 326 -8.00 -1.23 19.19
N GLU A 327 -7.93 -2.02 20.25
CA GLU A 327 -7.36 -3.36 20.26
C GLU A 327 -8.44 -4.39 19.92
N TYR A 328 -8.06 -5.43 19.20
CA TYR A 328 -8.94 -6.55 18.92
C TYR A 328 -9.26 -7.32 20.20
N VAL A 329 -10.51 -7.39 20.58
CA VAL A 329 -10.97 -8.07 21.81
C VAL A 329 -11.58 -9.45 21.54
N GLY A 330 -11.78 -9.82 20.28
CA GLY A 330 -12.37 -11.11 19.92
C GLY A 330 -13.85 -11.26 20.26
N VAL A 331 -14.45 -12.33 19.75
CA VAL A 331 -15.88 -12.65 19.99
C VAL A 331 -16.12 -13.15 21.41
N GLU A 332 -15.11 -13.69 22.06
CA GLU A 332 -15.23 -14.36 23.37
C GLU A 332 -15.27 -13.40 24.56
N ASN A 333 -14.91 -12.13 24.39
CA ASN A 333 -14.82 -11.15 25.47
C ASN A 333 -16.00 -10.17 25.51
N ARG A 334 -17.16 -10.56 25.01
CA ARG A 334 -18.39 -9.75 25.06
C ARG A 334 -19.43 -10.32 26.00
#